data_20b86d2e9070934ec454f8012c9e35b1
#
_entry.id   20b86d2e9070934ec454f8012c9e35b1
#
_cell.length_a   1.000
_cell.length_b   1.000
_cell.length_c   1.000
_cell.angle_alpha   90.00
_cell.angle_beta   90.00
_cell.angle_gamma   90.00
#
_symmetry.space_group_name_H-M   'P 1'
#
loop_
_entity.id
_entity.type
_entity.pdbx_description
1 polymer ?
#
loop_
_entity_poly.entity_id
_entity_poly.type
_entity_poly.pdbx_seq_one_letter_code
_entity_poly.pdbx_strand_id
1 'polypeptide(L)'
;MDCVFCGIIAGEIPCAKVFESESVLAFKDIAPQAPVHIVFIPKNHDITSMDGITGANSAVVAEIFAAIAQVAREQGLDAGYRVVCNCGEHGGQTVGHLHFHLLGGRKLGVGMV
;
A
#
# COMPACT_ATOMS: atom_id res chain seq x y z
N MET A 1 7.32 1.35 -19.98
CA MET A 1 7.26 0.92 -18.59
C MET A 1 5.88 0.36 -18.29
N ASP A 2 5.81 -0.85 -17.88
CA ASP A 2 4.52 -1.54 -17.78
C ASP A 2 3.96 -1.52 -16.36
N CYS A 3 4.65 -0.91 -15.42
CA CYS A 3 4.19 -0.85 -14.02
C CYS A 3 3.13 0.25 -13.88
N VAL A 4 1.91 -0.14 -13.56
CA VAL A 4 0.82 0.80 -13.34
C VAL A 4 1.12 1.77 -12.18
N PHE A 5 1.80 1.29 -11.14
CA PHE A 5 2.16 2.15 -10.00
C PHE A 5 3.24 3.17 -10.38
N CYS A 6 4.20 2.78 -11.23
CA CYS A 6 5.16 3.73 -11.75
C CYS A 6 4.49 4.81 -12.59
N GLY A 7 3.45 4.45 -13.34
CA GLY A 7 2.65 5.41 -14.09
C GLY A 7 1.91 6.39 -13.18
N ILE A 8 1.42 5.92 -12.04
CA ILE A 8 0.78 6.77 -11.04
C ILE A 8 1.80 7.72 -10.42
N ILE A 9 2.97 7.22 -10.06
CA ILE A 9 4.05 8.04 -9.48
C ILE A 9 4.46 9.14 -10.46
N ALA A 10 4.57 8.81 -11.74
CA ALA A 10 4.95 9.76 -12.79
C ALA A 10 3.84 10.75 -13.15
N GLY A 11 2.63 10.57 -12.63
CA GLY A 11 1.49 11.44 -12.95
C GLY A 11 0.84 11.12 -14.29
N GLU A 12 1.20 10.01 -14.93
CA GLU A 12 0.64 9.59 -16.23
C GLU A 12 -0.68 8.87 -16.06
N ILE A 13 -0.89 8.23 -14.91
CA ILE A 13 -2.13 7.54 -14.57
C ILE A 13 -2.75 8.28 -13.40
N PRO A 14 -4.01 8.74 -13.50
CA PRO A 14 -4.65 9.46 -12.41
C PRO A 14 -4.93 8.56 -11.22
N CYS A 15 -4.89 9.14 -10.03
CA CYS A 15 -5.24 8.45 -8.79
C CYS A 15 -5.80 9.45 -7.78
N ALA A 16 -6.53 8.94 -6.80
CA ALA A 16 -7.00 9.75 -5.68
C ALA A 16 -5.97 9.67 -4.56
N LYS A 17 -5.02 10.61 -4.55
CA LYS A 17 -3.96 10.65 -3.55
C LYS A 17 -4.51 10.88 -2.15
N VAL A 18 -3.95 10.17 -1.18
CA VAL A 18 -4.29 10.30 0.23
C VAL A 18 -3.09 10.79 1.04
N PHE A 19 -1.89 10.40 0.63
CA PHE A 19 -0.64 10.75 1.31
C PHE A 19 0.49 10.77 0.29
N GLU A 20 1.41 11.68 0.46
CA GLU A 20 2.61 11.73 -0.38
C GLU A 20 3.77 12.32 0.41
N SER A 21 4.91 11.66 0.33
CA SER A 21 6.19 12.16 0.81
C SER A 21 7.22 12.02 -0.30
N GLU A 22 8.48 12.32 -0.01
CA GLU A 22 9.55 12.17 -1.00
C GLU A 22 9.68 10.71 -1.48
N SER A 23 9.44 9.75 -0.59
CA SER A 23 9.70 8.33 -0.84
C SER A 23 8.45 7.45 -0.89
N VAL A 24 7.30 7.93 -0.44
CA VAL A 24 6.07 7.13 -0.30
C VAL A 24 4.90 7.84 -0.95
N LEU A 25 4.05 7.08 -1.63
CA LEU A 25 2.79 7.55 -2.18
C LEU A 25 1.67 6.63 -1.72
N ALA A 26 0.54 7.20 -1.34
CA ALA A 26 -0.66 6.43 -1.00
C ALA A 26 -1.87 6.98 -1.75
N PHE A 27 -2.71 6.08 -2.23
CA PHE A 27 -3.89 6.43 -3.02
C PHE A 27 -5.01 5.43 -2.79
N LYS A 28 -6.25 5.85 -3.05
CA LYS A 28 -7.42 4.98 -2.92
C LYS A 28 -7.40 3.91 -4.00
N ASP A 29 -7.71 2.67 -3.59
CA ASP A 29 -7.87 1.57 -4.53
C ASP A 29 -9.13 1.82 -5.37
N ILE A 30 -9.03 1.59 -6.69
CA ILE A 30 -10.16 1.80 -7.62
C ILE A 30 -11.19 0.68 -7.55
N ALA A 31 -10.84 -0.45 -6.93
CA ALA A 31 -11.75 -1.58 -6.72
C ALA A 31 -11.77 -1.92 -5.22
N PRO A 32 -12.30 -1.03 -4.37
CA PRO A 32 -12.16 -1.17 -2.93
C PRO A 32 -12.87 -2.40 -2.39
N GLN A 33 -12.22 -3.07 -1.46
CA GLN A 33 -12.77 -4.26 -0.79
C GLN A 33 -13.22 -3.97 0.64
N ALA A 34 -13.14 -2.70 1.05
CA ALA A 34 -13.63 -2.22 2.33
C ALA A 34 -13.99 -0.75 2.17
N PRO A 35 -14.77 -0.15 3.09
CA PRO A 35 -15.11 1.28 3.00
C PRO A 35 -13.89 2.18 2.93
N VAL A 36 -12.80 1.81 3.62
CA VAL A 36 -11.48 2.43 3.45
C VAL A 36 -10.56 1.36 2.88
N HIS A 37 -10.02 1.62 1.69
CA HIS A 37 -9.06 0.74 1.04
C HIS A 37 -8.02 1.62 0.34
N ILE A 38 -6.85 1.74 0.94
CA ILE A 38 -5.78 2.61 0.48
C ILE A 38 -4.53 1.79 0.21
N VAL A 39 -3.85 2.07 -0.89
CA VAL A 39 -2.63 1.38 -1.31
C VAL A 39 -1.43 2.28 -1.04
N PHE A 40 -0.43 1.74 -0.38
CA PHE A 40 0.81 2.44 -0.04
C PHE A 40 1.97 1.84 -0.82
N ILE A 41 2.72 2.67 -1.52
CA ILE A 41 3.85 2.22 -2.35
C ILE A 41 5.10 3.07 -2.09
N PRO A 42 6.30 2.47 -2.22
CA PRO A 42 7.51 3.27 -2.33
C PRO A 42 7.56 3.91 -3.73
N LYS A 43 8.14 5.09 -3.83
CA LYS A 43 8.21 5.80 -5.12
C LYS A 43 9.24 5.22 -6.07
N ASN A 44 10.22 4.46 -5.58
CA ASN A 44 11.13 3.75 -6.46
C ASN A 44 10.63 2.32 -6.73
N HIS A 45 11.08 1.71 -7.82
CA HIS A 45 10.66 0.38 -8.26
C HIS A 45 11.69 -0.70 -7.91
N ASP A 46 12.63 -0.41 -7.03
CA ASP A 46 13.73 -1.34 -6.73
C ASP A 46 13.25 -2.61 -6.01
N ILE A 47 12.18 -2.50 -5.23
CA ILE A 47 11.63 -3.63 -4.50
C ILE A 47 10.31 -4.00 -5.16
N THR A 48 10.24 -5.21 -5.74
CA THR A 48 9.04 -5.66 -6.46
C THR A 48 8.07 -6.42 -5.58
N SER A 49 8.57 -7.03 -4.48
CA SER A 49 7.73 -7.79 -3.55
C SER A 49 8.40 -7.84 -2.18
N MET A 50 7.68 -8.40 -1.22
CA MET A 50 8.19 -8.63 0.14
C MET A 50 9.52 -9.39 0.12
N ASP A 51 9.69 -10.35 -0.79
CA ASP A 51 10.91 -11.15 -0.90
C ASP A 51 12.16 -10.32 -1.22
N GLY A 52 11.97 -9.14 -1.80
CA GLY A 52 13.07 -8.26 -2.13
C GLY A 52 13.52 -7.34 -1.01
N ILE A 53 12.85 -7.38 0.14
CA ILE A 53 13.19 -6.52 1.28
C ILE A 53 14.39 -7.12 2.01
N THR A 54 15.39 -6.28 2.28
CA THR A 54 16.61 -6.66 3.01
C THR A 54 16.90 -5.61 4.07
N GLY A 55 17.88 -5.90 4.93
CA GLY A 55 18.34 -4.89 5.90
C GLY A 55 18.88 -3.62 5.24
N ALA A 56 19.37 -3.73 4.00
CA ALA A 56 19.95 -2.59 3.29
C ALA A 56 18.88 -1.66 2.69
N ASN A 57 17.67 -2.16 2.38
CA ASN A 57 16.63 -1.36 1.73
C ASN A 57 15.34 -1.22 2.54
N SER A 58 15.29 -1.75 3.76
CA SER A 58 14.06 -1.80 4.56
C SER A 58 13.65 -0.44 5.15
N ALA A 59 14.48 0.59 5.06
CA ALA A 59 14.15 1.91 5.61
C ALA A 59 12.84 2.47 5.03
N VAL A 60 12.59 2.26 3.74
CA VAL A 60 11.35 2.74 3.10
C VAL A 60 10.13 2.01 3.65
N VAL A 61 10.28 0.76 4.09
CA VAL A 61 9.16 0.00 4.69
C VAL A 61 8.77 0.62 6.03
N ALA A 62 9.74 1.05 6.82
CA ALA A 62 9.46 1.78 8.07
C ALA A 62 8.70 3.08 7.78
N GLU A 63 9.09 3.82 6.74
CA GLU A 63 8.39 5.03 6.33
C GLU A 63 6.95 4.73 5.89
N ILE A 64 6.76 3.65 5.14
CA ILE A 64 5.43 3.22 4.71
C ILE A 64 4.56 2.91 5.93
N PHE A 65 5.07 2.18 6.91
CA PHE A 65 4.29 1.81 8.09
C PHE A 65 3.95 3.03 8.95
N ALA A 66 4.85 3.98 9.07
CA ALA A 66 4.55 5.23 9.76
C ALA A 66 3.44 6.00 9.03
N ALA A 67 3.49 6.03 7.69
CA ALA A 67 2.46 6.66 6.87
C ALA A 67 1.11 5.96 7.03
N ILE A 68 1.10 4.61 7.06
CA ILE A 68 -0.12 3.84 7.27
C ILE A 68 -0.77 4.22 8.60
N ALA A 69 0.01 4.26 9.67
CA ALA A 69 -0.51 4.60 11.00
C ALA A 69 -1.09 6.01 11.02
N GLN A 70 -0.42 6.97 10.37
CA GLN A 70 -0.90 8.34 10.28
C GLN A 70 -2.21 8.43 9.50
N VAL A 71 -2.27 7.81 8.33
CA VAL A 71 -3.45 7.83 7.47
C VAL A 71 -4.62 7.12 8.16
N ALA A 72 -4.37 6.01 8.85
CA ALA A 72 -5.41 5.32 9.61
C ALA A 72 -6.05 6.25 10.64
N ARG A 73 -5.25 7.05 11.35
CA ARG A 73 -5.80 8.03 12.29
C ARG A 73 -6.62 9.10 11.56
N GLU A 74 -6.11 9.59 10.44
CA GLU A 74 -6.80 10.62 9.65
C GLU A 74 -8.12 10.12 9.08
N GLN A 75 -8.19 8.83 8.75
CA GLN A 75 -9.41 8.21 8.23
C GLN A 75 -10.37 7.76 9.33
N GLY A 76 -10.04 8.01 10.59
CA GLY A 76 -10.92 7.65 11.71
C GLY A 76 -10.99 6.16 11.99
N LEU A 77 -9.94 5.41 11.72
CA LEU A 77 -9.92 3.96 11.91
C LEU A 77 -9.52 3.55 13.34
N ASP A 78 -10.01 4.29 14.34
CA ASP A 78 -9.66 4.05 15.75
C ASP A 78 -10.11 2.69 16.26
N ALA A 79 -11.18 2.15 15.68
CA ALA A 79 -11.69 0.83 16.08
C ALA A 79 -10.84 -0.32 15.57
N GLY A 80 -9.93 -0.05 14.66
CA GLY A 80 -9.01 -1.04 14.11
C GLY A 80 -9.02 -1.11 12.61
N TYR A 81 -8.02 -1.77 12.06
CA TYR A 81 -7.86 -1.90 10.61
C TYR A 81 -6.95 -3.10 10.32
N ARG A 82 -6.80 -3.41 9.05
CA ARG A 82 -5.96 -4.52 8.60
C ARG A 82 -4.96 -4.01 7.56
N VAL A 83 -3.73 -4.49 7.65
CA VAL A 83 -2.71 -4.22 6.64
C VAL A 83 -2.38 -5.54 5.95
N VAL A 84 -2.36 -5.52 4.61
CA VAL A 84 -2.10 -6.71 3.81
C VAL A 84 -0.98 -6.42 2.82
N CYS A 85 -0.03 -7.34 2.71
CA CYS A 85 0.99 -7.33 1.68
C CYS A 85 0.96 -8.68 0.98
N ASN A 86 0.59 -8.69 -0.30
CA ASN A 86 0.56 -9.91 -1.10
C ASN A 86 1.92 -10.11 -1.75
N CYS A 87 2.51 -11.29 -1.62
CA CYS A 87 3.81 -11.61 -2.17
C CYS A 87 3.73 -12.83 -3.07
N GLY A 88 4.13 -12.67 -4.33
CA GLY A 88 4.22 -13.75 -5.28
C GLY A 88 2.86 -14.26 -5.75
N GLU A 89 2.91 -15.25 -6.66
CA GLU A 89 1.70 -15.81 -7.28
C GLU A 89 0.75 -16.41 -6.24
N HIS A 90 1.28 -17.24 -5.33
CA HIS A 90 0.44 -17.88 -4.32
C HIS A 90 -0.10 -16.91 -3.28
N GLY A 91 0.53 -15.74 -3.13
CA GLY A 91 0.03 -14.68 -2.26
C GLY A 91 -0.95 -13.73 -2.95
N GLY A 92 -1.20 -13.92 -4.24
CA GLY A 92 -2.14 -13.10 -5.00
C GLY A 92 -1.60 -11.74 -5.42
N GLN A 93 -0.29 -11.60 -5.55
CA GLN A 93 0.31 -10.35 -6.00
C GLN A 93 0.05 -10.15 -7.49
N THR A 94 -0.60 -9.05 -7.85
CA THR A 94 -0.97 -8.76 -9.24
C THR A 94 -0.13 -7.65 -9.88
N VAL A 95 0.56 -6.84 -9.08
CA VAL A 95 1.44 -5.79 -9.58
C VAL A 95 2.84 -6.00 -9.01
N GLY A 96 3.84 -6.06 -9.88
CA GLY A 96 5.24 -6.30 -9.51
C GLY A 96 5.96 -5.05 -9.01
N HIS A 97 5.38 -4.38 -8.06
CA HIS A 97 5.89 -3.20 -7.36
C HIS A 97 5.41 -3.33 -5.93
N LEU A 98 6.32 -3.31 -4.96
CA LEU A 98 5.97 -3.50 -3.55
C LEU A 98 4.80 -2.59 -3.17
N HIS A 99 3.79 -3.15 -2.52
CA HIS A 99 2.67 -2.35 -2.04
C HIS A 99 1.98 -3.01 -0.84
N PHE A 100 1.37 -2.15 -0.03
CA PHE A 100 0.65 -2.56 1.17
C PHE A 100 -0.76 -1.99 1.09
N HIS A 101 -1.76 -2.82 1.43
CA HIS A 101 -3.16 -2.39 1.50
C HIS A 101 -3.53 -2.05 2.93
N LEU A 102 -4.17 -0.90 3.11
CA LEU A 102 -4.82 -0.53 4.38
C LEU A 102 -6.32 -0.73 4.17
N LEU A 103 -6.92 -1.59 4.98
CA LEU A 103 -8.34 -1.93 4.89
C LEU A 103 -9.02 -1.64 6.21
N GLY A 104 -10.14 -0.92 6.17
CA GLY A 104 -10.87 -0.58 7.38
C GLY A 104 -12.20 0.08 7.09
N GLY A 105 -12.79 0.70 8.11
CA GLY A 105 -14.06 1.40 7.98
C GLY A 105 -15.28 0.55 8.32
N ARG A 106 -15.08 -0.74 8.62
CA ARG A 106 -16.08 -1.65 9.14
C ARG A 106 -15.37 -2.77 9.90
N LYS A 107 -16.13 -3.55 10.65
CA LYS A 107 -15.56 -4.73 11.32
C LYS A 107 -15.22 -5.78 10.26
N LEU A 108 -13.95 -6.10 10.15
CA LEU A 108 -13.47 -7.16 9.26
C LEU A 108 -13.53 -8.49 10.00
N GLY A 109 -13.65 -9.59 9.24
CA GLY A 109 -13.70 -10.91 9.85
C GLY A 109 -12.36 -11.31 10.48
N VAL A 110 -12.40 -12.27 11.40
CA VAL A 110 -11.19 -12.76 12.07
C VAL A 110 -10.40 -13.75 11.22
N GLY A 111 -10.95 -14.21 10.11
CA GLY A 111 -10.24 -15.08 9.18
C GLY A 111 -9.11 -14.36 8.50
N MET A 112 -8.06 -15.12 8.15
CA MET A 112 -6.87 -14.58 7.49
C MET A 112 -6.95 -14.70 5.97
N VAL A 113 -7.84 -15.50 5.47
CA VAL A 113 -8.03 -15.71 4.02
C VAL A 113 -9.51 -15.73 3.67
#